data_2b403149d23add356ab529d11caf3f94
#
_entry.id   2b403149d23add356ab529d11caf3f94
#
_cell.length_a   1.000
_cell.length_b   1.000
_cell.length_c   1.000
_cell.angle_alpha   90.00
_cell.angle_beta   90.00
_cell.angle_gamma   90.00
#
_symmetry.space_group_name_H-M   'P 1'
#
loop_
_entity.id
_entity.type
_entity.pdbx_description
1 polymer ?
#
loop_
_entity_poly.entity_id
_entity_poly.type
_entity_poly.pdbx_seq_one_letter_code
_entity_poly.pdbx_strand_id
1 'polypeptide(L)'
;VDAGPTADGSGRVRTLDALLPLLVEDDERRADRVVAQLLDPTAHGGPAGPTGVHRAEPVFDPDAYWRGPVWPQLAYLMVQAVAPRSPGAAEALVRTTVAGAWASGMAEYWNPDTGAGLGAIPQSWAGLALVLARQSTGGAFGDQPVDCG
;
A
#
# COMPACT_ATOMS: atom_id res chain seq x y z
N VAL A 1 -2.59 10.20 -17.99
CA VAL A 1 -3.33 10.63 -16.80
C VAL A 1 -2.92 12.08 -16.54
N ASP A 2 -3.79 13.03 -16.84
CA ASP A 2 -3.57 14.43 -16.51
C ASP A 2 -3.55 14.57 -14.98
N ALA A 3 -2.36 14.61 -14.40
CA ALA A 3 -2.20 15.15 -13.08
C ALA A 3 -2.53 16.65 -13.18
N GLY A 4 -3.67 17.05 -12.67
CA GLY A 4 -4.00 18.48 -12.55
C GLY A 4 -2.89 19.22 -11.79
N PRO A 5 -2.80 20.55 -11.91
CA PRO A 5 -1.77 21.32 -11.26
C PRO A 5 -1.81 21.09 -9.74
N THR A 6 -0.65 20.78 -9.16
CA THR A 6 -0.47 20.78 -7.71
C THR A 6 -0.64 22.19 -7.16
N ALA A 7 -0.99 22.32 -5.88
CA ALA A 7 -1.19 23.62 -5.24
C ALA A 7 0.06 24.53 -5.30
N ASP A 8 1.26 23.96 -5.49
CA ASP A 8 2.54 24.67 -5.65
C ASP A 8 2.96 24.90 -7.11
N GLY A 9 2.13 24.49 -8.08
CA GLY A 9 2.41 24.61 -9.51
C GLY A 9 3.53 23.69 -10.01
N SER A 10 4.08 22.79 -9.18
CA SER A 10 5.20 21.92 -9.55
C SER A 10 4.82 20.77 -10.49
N GLY A 11 3.54 20.47 -10.63
CA GLY A 11 3.05 19.30 -11.35
C GLY A 11 3.38 17.96 -10.66
N ARG A 12 3.97 17.99 -9.46
CA ARG A 12 4.35 16.80 -8.69
C ARG A 12 3.23 16.43 -7.71
N VAL A 13 2.88 15.16 -7.67
CA VAL A 13 1.92 14.58 -6.73
C VAL A 13 2.64 13.51 -5.93
N ARG A 14 2.45 13.50 -4.62
CA ARG A 14 2.97 12.44 -3.75
C ARG A 14 2.11 11.19 -3.91
N THR A 15 2.65 10.20 -4.60
CA THR A 15 1.97 8.94 -4.90
C THR A 15 2.63 7.78 -4.17
N LEU A 16 1.90 6.69 -3.95
CA LEU A 16 2.39 5.51 -3.25
C LEU A 16 3.57 4.86 -4.00
N ASP A 17 3.53 4.82 -5.32
CA ASP A 17 4.61 4.29 -6.16
C ASP A 17 5.91 5.10 -6.05
N ALA A 18 5.84 6.40 -5.70
CA ALA A 18 7.02 7.21 -5.39
C ALA A 18 7.78 6.72 -4.13
N LEU A 19 7.17 5.87 -3.32
CA LEU A 19 7.79 5.24 -2.15
C LEU A 19 8.46 3.90 -2.46
N LEU A 20 8.29 3.35 -3.68
CA LEU A 20 8.91 2.08 -4.11
C LEU A 20 10.47 2.05 -4.02
N PRO A 21 11.22 3.17 -4.12
CA PRO A 21 12.65 3.14 -3.83
C PRO A 21 13.00 2.53 -2.47
N LEU A 22 12.04 2.44 -1.53
CA LEU A 22 12.23 1.74 -0.25
C LEU A 22 12.69 0.28 -0.42
N LEU A 23 12.38 -0.36 -1.54
CA LEU A 23 12.83 -1.73 -1.85
C LEU A 23 14.36 -1.87 -1.89
N VAL A 24 15.07 -0.77 -2.23
CA VAL A 24 16.54 -0.74 -2.42
C VAL A 24 17.20 0.38 -1.60
N GLU A 25 16.49 1.02 -0.68
CA GLU A 25 17.00 2.13 0.12
C GLU A 25 17.91 1.59 1.24
N ASP A 26 19.14 2.08 1.30
CA ASP A 26 20.12 1.70 2.33
C ASP A 26 20.19 2.70 3.50
N ASP A 27 19.66 3.91 3.34
CA ASP A 27 19.60 4.90 4.40
C ASP A 27 18.41 4.60 5.34
N GLU A 28 18.69 4.05 6.51
CA GLU A 28 17.68 3.69 7.51
C GLU A 28 16.78 4.87 7.90
N ARG A 29 17.34 6.08 8.03
CA ARG A 29 16.55 7.26 8.41
C ARG A 29 15.54 7.66 7.32
N ARG A 30 15.89 7.43 6.05
CA ARG A 30 14.94 7.64 4.95
C ARG A 30 13.88 6.56 4.95
N ALA A 31 14.30 5.31 5.11
CA ALA A 31 13.39 4.18 5.21
C ALA A 31 12.36 4.37 6.33
N ASP A 32 12.79 4.75 7.54
CA ASP A 32 11.90 5.03 8.67
C ASP A 32 10.86 6.11 8.36
N ARG A 33 11.27 7.18 7.68
CA ARG A 33 10.33 8.24 7.29
C ARG A 33 9.29 7.75 6.29
N VAL A 34 9.68 6.88 5.35
CA VAL A 34 8.75 6.29 4.39
C VAL A 34 7.78 5.34 5.08
N VAL A 35 8.28 4.47 5.97
CA VAL A 35 7.43 3.57 6.77
C VAL A 35 6.43 4.35 7.61
N ALA A 36 6.86 5.44 8.25
CA ALA A 36 5.96 6.30 9.01
C ALA A 36 4.82 6.87 8.15
N GLN A 37 5.11 7.33 6.92
CA GLN A 37 4.08 7.85 6.01
C GLN A 37 3.08 6.78 5.56
N LEU A 38 3.53 5.53 5.41
CA LEU A 38 2.64 4.43 5.00
C LEU A 38 1.58 4.10 6.06
N LEU A 39 1.89 4.33 7.33
CA LEU A 39 0.98 4.05 8.45
C LEU A 39 0.22 5.29 8.94
N ASP A 40 0.67 6.49 8.58
CA ASP A 40 0.04 7.73 9.01
C ASP A 40 -1.31 7.92 8.29
N PRO A 41 -2.46 7.99 9.03
CA PRO A 41 -3.77 8.18 8.44
C PRO A 41 -3.97 9.55 7.79
N THR A 42 -3.06 10.49 7.99
CA THR A 42 -3.06 11.80 7.30
C THR A 42 -2.20 11.79 6.03
N ALA A 43 -1.43 10.73 5.81
CA ALA A 43 -0.57 10.56 4.65
C ALA A 43 -1.10 9.44 3.72
N HIS A 44 -0.59 8.21 3.88
CA HIS A 44 -1.01 7.06 3.06
C HIS A 44 -1.77 5.99 3.85
N GLY A 45 -1.84 6.06 5.18
CA GLY A 45 -2.53 5.06 5.99
C GLY A 45 -4.04 5.07 5.77
N GLY A 46 -4.64 3.88 5.73
CA GLY A 46 -6.08 3.69 5.64
C GLY A 46 -6.54 2.38 6.28
N PRO A 47 -7.79 2.32 6.79
CA PRO A 47 -8.32 1.12 7.42
C PRO A 47 -8.48 -0.07 6.45
N ALA A 48 -8.59 0.21 5.15
CA ALA A 48 -8.69 -0.81 4.10
C ALA A 48 -7.42 -0.94 3.24
N GLY A 49 -6.29 -0.37 3.68
CA GLY A 49 -5.00 -0.42 3.00
C GLY A 49 -4.42 0.95 2.68
N PRO A 50 -3.19 1.02 2.15
CA PRO A 50 -2.52 2.29 1.87
C PRO A 50 -3.12 2.98 0.65
N THR A 51 -3.34 4.31 0.75
CA THR A 51 -3.87 5.12 -0.35
C THR A 51 -2.86 5.27 -1.49
N GLY A 52 -3.33 5.25 -2.73
CA GLY A 52 -2.51 5.43 -3.92
C GLY A 52 -1.90 6.84 -4.06
N VAL A 53 -2.55 7.84 -3.47
CA VAL A 53 -2.09 9.24 -3.42
C VAL A 53 -2.14 9.72 -1.98
N HIS A 54 -1.18 10.54 -1.59
CA HIS A 54 -1.12 11.14 -0.26
C HIS A 54 -2.37 11.99 0.01
N ARG A 55 -3.00 11.78 1.18
CA ARG A 55 -4.30 12.39 1.51
C ARG A 55 -4.32 13.91 1.51
N ALA A 56 -3.19 14.57 1.77
CA ALA A 56 -3.09 16.03 1.72
C ALA A 56 -2.89 16.59 0.30
N GLU A 57 -2.85 15.76 -0.74
CA GLU A 57 -2.78 16.26 -2.11
C GLU A 57 -4.14 16.81 -2.56
N PRO A 58 -4.19 17.97 -3.23
CA PRO A 58 -5.46 18.54 -3.73
C PRO A 58 -6.20 17.62 -4.71
N VAL A 59 -5.48 16.72 -5.36
CA VAL A 59 -6.04 15.74 -6.31
C VAL A 59 -6.51 14.45 -5.64
N PHE A 60 -6.32 14.29 -4.32
CA PHE A 60 -6.76 13.10 -3.61
C PHE A 60 -8.28 12.93 -3.73
N ASP A 61 -8.69 11.75 -4.16
CA ASP A 61 -10.08 11.35 -4.28
C ASP A 61 -10.14 9.83 -4.06
N PRO A 62 -10.76 9.36 -2.96
CA PRO A 62 -10.73 7.94 -2.58
C PRO A 62 -11.47 7.01 -3.54
N ASP A 63 -12.29 7.55 -4.46
CA ASP A 63 -13.06 6.79 -5.43
C ASP A 63 -12.57 6.95 -6.88
N ALA A 64 -11.67 7.91 -7.13
CA ALA A 64 -11.19 8.18 -8.49
C ALA A 64 -9.93 7.38 -8.81
N TYR A 65 -9.99 6.60 -9.88
CA TYR A 65 -9.07 5.59 -10.41
C TYR A 65 -7.63 5.64 -9.87
N TRP A 66 -6.75 6.54 -10.30
CA TRP A 66 -5.35 6.68 -9.82
C TRP A 66 -5.16 7.81 -8.81
N ARG A 67 -6.21 8.34 -8.19
CA ARG A 67 -6.11 9.53 -7.33
C ARG A 67 -6.32 9.27 -5.84
N GLY A 68 -6.48 8.02 -5.42
CA GLY A 68 -6.65 7.74 -4.00
C GLY A 68 -6.88 6.28 -3.62
N PRO A 69 -7.58 5.47 -4.42
CA PRO A 69 -7.89 4.09 -4.07
C PRO A 69 -6.67 3.24 -3.72
N VAL A 70 -6.92 2.19 -2.96
CA VAL A 70 -5.93 1.14 -2.69
C VAL A 70 -5.78 0.28 -3.94
N TRP A 71 -4.53 0.09 -4.35
CA TRP A 71 -4.13 -0.81 -5.44
C TRP A 71 -3.43 -2.04 -4.86
N PRO A 72 -3.97 -3.25 -5.00
CA PRO A 72 -3.43 -4.45 -4.35
C PRO A 72 -1.97 -4.72 -4.69
N GLN A 73 -1.56 -4.49 -5.95
CA GLN A 73 -0.19 -4.70 -6.39
C GLN A 73 0.80 -3.69 -5.75
N LEU A 74 0.40 -2.42 -5.57
CA LEU A 74 1.22 -1.44 -4.88
C LEU A 74 1.30 -1.75 -3.39
N ALA A 75 0.17 -2.09 -2.77
CA ALA A 75 0.13 -2.51 -1.37
C ALA A 75 1.03 -3.73 -1.12
N TYR A 76 1.00 -4.73 -2.02
CA TYR A 76 1.88 -5.88 -1.97
C TYR A 76 3.36 -5.46 -2.00
N LEU A 77 3.76 -4.62 -2.95
CA LEU A 77 5.14 -4.15 -3.07
C LEU A 77 5.59 -3.35 -1.83
N MET A 78 4.71 -2.53 -1.26
CA MET A 78 5.01 -1.82 -0.01
C MET A 78 5.24 -2.78 1.15
N VAL A 79 4.43 -3.83 1.29
CA VAL A 79 4.66 -4.85 2.32
C VAL A 79 6.03 -5.51 2.14
N GLN A 80 6.40 -5.91 0.90
CA GLN A 80 7.72 -6.49 0.64
C GLN A 80 8.87 -5.53 0.97
N ALA A 81 8.71 -4.24 0.71
CA ALA A 81 9.70 -3.21 1.02
C ALA A 81 9.86 -2.95 2.53
N VAL A 82 8.75 -3.02 3.27
CA VAL A 82 8.71 -2.72 4.71
C VAL A 82 9.13 -3.91 5.57
N ALA A 83 8.76 -5.13 5.18
CA ALA A 83 8.92 -6.33 6.00
C ALA A 83 10.35 -6.58 6.53
N PRO A 84 11.43 -6.40 5.74
CA PRO A 84 12.79 -6.61 6.24
C PRO A 84 13.23 -5.62 7.32
N ARG A 85 12.59 -4.45 7.39
CA ARG A 85 12.96 -3.34 8.28
C ARG A 85 12.05 -3.21 9.49
N SER A 86 10.77 -3.43 9.28
CA SER A 86 9.74 -3.25 10.30
C SER A 86 8.63 -4.29 10.15
N PRO A 87 8.84 -5.52 10.67
CA PRO A 87 7.84 -6.59 10.59
C PRO A 87 6.46 -6.19 11.13
N GLY A 88 6.42 -5.43 12.23
CA GLY A 88 5.15 -4.96 12.81
C GLY A 88 4.41 -3.96 11.89
N ALA A 89 5.13 -3.09 11.19
CA ALA A 89 4.54 -2.21 10.18
C ALA A 89 4.03 -3.01 8.97
N ALA A 90 4.79 -4.01 8.53
CA ALA A 90 4.37 -4.91 7.46
C ALA A 90 3.10 -5.68 7.83
N GLU A 91 3.01 -6.21 9.05
CA GLU A 91 1.79 -6.87 9.53
C GLU A 91 0.57 -5.92 9.56
N ALA A 92 0.77 -4.67 9.96
CA ALA A 92 -0.30 -3.68 9.94
C ALA A 92 -0.79 -3.42 8.51
N LEU A 93 0.12 -3.28 7.54
CA LEU A 93 -0.21 -3.13 6.11
C LEU A 93 -0.92 -4.38 5.56
N VAL A 94 -0.44 -5.57 5.88
CA VAL A 94 -1.10 -6.84 5.49
C VAL A 94 -2.52 -6.87 6.01
N ARG A 95 -2.71 -6.63 7.30
CA ARG A 95 -4.03 -6.69 7.94
C ARG A 95 -5.03 -5.75 7.28
N THR A 96 -4.65 -4.49 7.05
CA THR A 96 -5.55 -3.50 6.42
C THR A 96 -5.81 -3.83 4.95
N THR A 97 -4.79 -4.25 4.19
CA THR A 97 -4.92 -4.62 2.78
C THR A 97 -5.81 -5.85 2.60
N VAL A 98 -5.63 -6.89 3.42
CA VAL A 98 -6.46 -8.10 3.38
C VAL A 98 -7.91 -7.79 3.74
N ALA A 99 -8.13 -6.96 4.77
CA ALA A 99 -9.47 -6.53 5.14
C ALA A 99 -10.16 -5.76 3.99
N GLY A 100 -9.44 -4.85 3.32
CA GLY A 100 -9.94 -4.11 2.17
C GLY A 100 -10.24 -5.00 0.97
N ALA A 101 -9.35 -5.93 0.64
CA ALA A 101 -9.56 -6.88 -0.45
C ALA A 101 -10.82 -7.75 -0.21
N TRP A 102 -11.02 -8.19 1.03
CA TRP A 102 -12.21 -8.97 1.39
C TRP A 102 -13.48 -8.13 1.32
N ALA A 103 -13.48 -6.94 1.93
CA ALA A 103 -14.63 -6.03 1.94
C ALA A 103 -15.03 -5.59 0.53
N SER A 104 -14.06 -5.42 -0.37
CA SER A 104 -14.27 -5.03 -1.77
C SER A 104 -14.84 -6.14 -2.67
N GLY A 105 -14.91 -7.40 -2.19
CA GLY A 105 -15.24 -8.55 -3.03
C GLY A 105 -14.11 -8.90 -4.00
N MET A 106 -12.86 -8.70 -3.62
CA MET A 106 -11.65 -8.92 -4.45
C MET A 106 -11.64 -8.03 -5.71
N ALA A 107 -12.00 -6.78 -5.53
CA ALA A 107 -12.09 -5.80 -6.61
C ALA A 107 -10.71 -5.44 -7.21
N GLU A 108 -10.72 -4.82 -8.35
CA GLU A 108 -9.54 -4.31 -9.06
C GLU A 108 -8.74 -3.32 -8.19
N TYR A 109 -9.45 -2.42 -7.54
CA TYR A 109 -8.99 -1.47 -6.54
C TYR A 109 -10.18 -1.13 -5.63
N TRP A 110 -9.96 -0.44 -4.53
CA TRP A 110 -11.04 -0.13 -3.60
C TRP A 110 -10.80 1.16 -2.81
N ASN A 111 -11.90 1.70 -2.30
CA ASN A 111 -11.87 2.87 -1.44
C ASN A 111 -11.07 2.57 -0.15
N PRO A 112 -10.06 3.39 0.20
CA PRO A 112 -9.17 3.14 1.34
C PRO A 112 -9.85 3.25 2.71
N ASP A 113 -10.99 3.95 2.78
CA ASP A 113 -11.69 4.25 4.04
C ASP A 113 -12.85 3.29 4.29
N THR A 114 -13.57 2.93 3.24
CA THR A 114 -14.79 2.09 3.34
C THR A 114 -14.57 0.64 2.92
N GLY A 115 -13.51 0.37 2.13
CA GLY A 115 -13.30 -0.92 1.50
C GLY A 115 -14.26 -1.20 0.32
N ALA A 116 -15.06 -0.21 -0.12
CA ALA A 116 -15.96 -0.39 -1.25
C ALA A 116 -15.18 -0.72 -2.52
N GLY A 117 -15.56 -1.81 -3.19
CA GLY A 117 -14.91 -2.28 -4.43
C GLY A 117 -15.17 -1.35 -5.61
N LEU A 118 -14.13 -1.13 -6.41
CA LEU A 118 -14.12 -0.27 -7.58
C LEU A 118 -13.47 -1.01 -8.76
N GLY A 119 -13.83 -0.64 -9.99
CA GLY A 119 -13.36 -1.31 -11.19
C GLY A 119 -13.97 -2.69 -11.38
N ALA A 120 -13.21 -3.64 -11.92
CA ALA A 120 -13.65 -5.01 -12.14
C ALA A 120 -13.73 -5.80 -10.82
N ILE A 121 -14.80 -6.58 -10.63
CA ILE A 121 -15.04 -7.41 -9.43
C ILE A 121 -15.53 -8.79 -9.88
N PRO A 122 -14.82 -9.90 -9.56
CA PRO A 122 -13.47 -9.93 -8.97
C PRO A 122 -12.39 -9.60 -10.00
N GLN A 123 -11.18 -9.26 -9.52
CA GLN A 123 -10.00 -9.03 -10.35
C GLN A 123 -8.83 -9.88 -9.84
N SER A 124 -8.09 -10.51 -10.77
CA SER A 124 -7.06 -11.50 -10.45
C SER A 124 -5.93 -10.98 -9.55
N TRP A 125 -5.46 -9.76 -9.72
CA TRP A 125 -4.39 -9.20 -8.89
C TRP A 125 -4.80 -8.88 -7.44
N ALA A 126 -6.12 -8.80 -7.15
CA ALA A 126 -6.57 -8.76 -5.77
C ALA A 126 -6.16 -10.02 -4.99
N GLY A 127 -5.89 -11.14 -5.70
CA GLY A 127 -5.30 -12.35 -5.12
C GLY A 127 -3.95 -12.15 -4.44
N LEU A 128 -3.22 -11.06 -4.72
CA LEU A 128 -2.01 -10.71 -3.98
C LEU A 128 -2.28 -10.49 -2.48
N ALA A 129 -3.48 -10.07 -2.10
CA ALA A 129 -3.86 -9.98 -0.70
C ALA A 129 -3.89 -11.36 -0.01
N LEU A 130 -4.27 -12.43 -0.73
CA LEU A 130 -4.21 -13.80 -0.22
C LEU A 130 -2.77 -14.28 -0.04
N VAL A 131 -1.88 -13.89 -0.96
CA VAL A 131 -0.43 -14.17 -0.83
C VAL A 131 0.11 -13.50 0.43
N LEU A 132 -0.22 -12.24 0.68
CA LEU A 132 0.17 -11.50 1.88
C LEU A 132 -0.37 -12.17 3.16
N ALA A 133 -1.64 -12.56 3.18
CA ALA A 133 -2.24 -13.26 4.32
C ALA A 133 -1.49 -14.56 4.65
N ARG A 134 -1.13 -15.33 3.62
CA ARG A 134 -0.37 -16.58 3.79
C ARG A 134 1.04 -16.31 4.33
N GLN A 135 1.74 -15.30 3.82
CA GLN A 135 3.07 -14.93 4.29
C GLN A 135 3.04 -14.54 5.78
N SER A 136 2.05 -13.76 6.22
CA SER A 136 1.88 -13.35 7.60
C SER A 136 1.62 -14.54 8.53
N THR A 137 0.75 -15.47 8.15
CA THR A 137 0.40 -16.66 8.98
C THR A 137 1.50 -17.72 9.00
N GLY A 138 2.36 -17.78 7.98
CA GLY A 138 3.46 -18.73 7.86
C GLY A 138 4.75 -18.32 8.59
N GLY A 139 4.76 -17.20 9.31
CA GLY A 139 5.98 -16.70 9.97
C GLY A 139 7.04 -16.17 9.01
N ALA A 140 6.67 -15.88 7.76
CA ALA A 140 7.60 -15.46 6.70
C ALA A 140 8.23 -14.07 6.94
N PHE A 141 7.76 -13.33 7.95
CA PHE A 141 8.35 -12.05 8.36
C PHE A 141 9.27 -12.18 9.60
N GLY A 142 9.48 -13.39 10.12
CA GLY A 142 10.39 -13.66 11.22
C GLY A 142 10.99 -15.05 11.07
N ASP A 143 12.32 -15.12 11.03
CA ASP A 143 13.18 -16.30 11.11
C ASP A 143 12.77 -17.55 10.30
N GLN A 144 13.15 -17.59 9.04
CA GLN A 144 13.54 -18.83 8.40
C GLN A 144 15.05 -18.77 8.15
N PRO A 145 15.87 -19.59 8.83
CA PRO A 145 17.22 -19.83 8.36
C PRO A 145 17.12 -20.46 6.97
N VAL A 146 17.72 -19.82 5.98
CA VAL A 146 17.90 -20.41 4.65
C VAL A 146 18.93 -21.52 4.83
N ASP A 147 18.46 -22.75 5.02
CA ASP A 147 19.31 -23.93 4.98
C ASP A 147 19.65 -24.18 3.51
N CYS A 148 20.81 -23.67 3.10
CA CYS A 148 21.43 -23.97 1.81
C CYS A 148 22.18 -25.30 1.98
N GLY A 149 21.42 -26.42 1.88
CA GLY A 149 21.99 -27.75 1.68
C GLY A 149 22.44 -27.99 0.25
#